data_9dc06ab63cd824bfb64f3eef3106e1f2
#
_entry.id   9dc06ab63cd824bfb64f3eef3106e1f2
#
_cell.length_a   1.000
_cell.length_b   1.000
_cell.length_c   1.000
_cell.angle_alpha   90.00
_cell.angle_beta   90.00
_cell.angle_gamma   90.00
#
_symmetry.space_group_name_H-M   'P 1'
#
loop_
_entity.id
_entity.type
_entity.pdbx_description
1 polymer ?
#
loop_
_entity_poly.entity_id
_entity_poly.type
_entity_poly.pdbx_seq_one_letter_code
_entity_poly.pdbx_strand_id
1 'polypeptide(L)'
;MALISVKTILTSLSLFHITLAFFFFTNPETIADQALVYMLGEAMGMPTTTKFNVPSPATSLLAMVLLSVGLSDILSLSMPEEVWLVHHWGSQAPLRFLFFVVVLATTWLGAPSAPRRPGANGIMSRPVAVAGTGSGGGWDGMRNRVVFTLVFVEMLSWFWVWVTLREEARALQDKKRRRNSSGGDRHL
;
A
#
# COMPACT_ATOMS: atom_id res chain seq x y z
N MET A 1 13.69 21.65 -6.41
CA MET A 1 14.34 20.43 -6.94
C MET A 1 13.98 19.29 -6.02
N ALA A 2 13.37 18.24 -6.53
CA ALA A 2 13.15 17.04 -5.73
C ALA A 2 14.51 16.47 -5.31
N LEU A 3 14.70 16.22 -4.02
CA LEU A 3 15.95 15.65 -3.47
C LEU A 3 16.20 14.22 -3.94
N ILE A 4 15.13 13.50 -4.30
CA ILE A 4 15.18 12.11 -4.74
C ILE A 4 14.35 12.01 -6.03
N SER A 5 14.89 11.34 -7.06
CA SER A 5 14.16 11.14 -8.31
C SER A 5 13.01 10.16 -8.16
N VAL A 6 11.92 10.37 -8.90
CA VAL A 6 10.77 9.44 -8.94
C VAL A 6 11.22 8.03 -9.31
N LYS A 7 12.16 7.90 -10.23
CA LYS A 7 12.70 6.59 -10.64
C LYS A 7 13.30 5.83 -9.46
N THR A 8 14.04 6.51 -8.59
CA THR A 8 14.64 5.92 -7.38
C THR A 8 13.54 5.44 -6.41
N ILE A 9 12.52 6.27 -6.18
CA ILE A 9 11.41 5.92 -5.28
C ILE A 9 10.66 4.70 -5.81
N LEU A 10 10.30 4.69 -7.10
CA LEU A 10 9.60 3.58 -7.73
C LEU A 10 10.42 2.30 -7.72
N THR A 11 11.74 2.38 -8.01
CA THR A 11 12.63 1.22 -7.93
C THR A 11 12.68 0.66 -6.50
N SER A 12 12.81 1.52 -5.50
CA SER A 12 12.81 1.11 -4.09
C SER A 12 11.49 0.47 -3.68
N LEU A 13 10.37 1.02 -4.12
CA LEU A 13 9.04 0.48 -3.84
C LEU A 13 8.83 -0.89 -4.50
N SER A 14 9.28 -1.04 -5.75
CA SER A 14 9.20 -2.32 -6.46
C SER A 14 10.06 -3.40 -5.77
N LEU A 15 11.27 -3.05 -5.33
CA LEU A 15 12.13 -3.96 -4.55
C LEU A 15 11.50 -4.30 -3.19
N PHE A 16 10.82 -3.35 -2.56
CA PHE A 16 10.06 -3.60 -1.34
C PHE A 16 8.95 -4.63 -1.57
N HIS A 17 8.16 -4.51 -2.65
CA HIS A 17 7.15 -5.52 -3.00
C HIS A 17 7.75 -6.92 -3.22
N ILE A 18 8.88 -7.01 -3.91
CA ILE A 18 9.58 -8.30 -4.14
C ILE A 18 10.07 -8.88 -2.81
N THR A 19 10.61 -8.05 -1.93
CA THR A 19 11.06 -8.47 -0.59
C THR A 19 9.89 -8.96 0.27
N LEU A 20 8.77 -8.24 0.27
CA LEU A 20 7.55 -8.67 0.95
C LEU A 20 7.03 -10.00 0.39
N ALA A 21 7.04 -10.15 -0.95
CA ALA A 21 6.64 -11.39 -1.59
C ALA A 21 7.49 -12.58 -1.12
N PHE A 22 8.80 -12.40 -1.02
CA PHE A 22 9.70 -13.43 -0.51
C PHE A 22 9.35 -13.84 0.93
N PHE A 23 9.13 -12.88 1.83
CA PHE A 23 8.79 -13.19 3.22
C PHE A 23 7.39 -13.80 3.37
N PHE A 24 6.39 -13.31 2.64
CA PHE A 24 5.06 -13.91 2.67
C PHE A 24 5.05 -15.34 2.14
N PHE A 25 5.96 -15.67 1.22
CA PHE A 25 6.07 -17.00 0.67
C PHE A 25 6.83 -17.98 1.60
N THR A 26 7.91 -17.50 2.24
CA THR A 26 8.81 -18.34 3.04
C THR A 26 8.46 -18.34 4.52
N ASN A 27 8.29 -17.16 5.11
CA ASN A 27 8.04 -16.99 6.55
C ASN A 27 7.22 -15.70 6.83
N PRO A 28 5.90 -15.77 6.74
CA PRO A 28 5.04 -14.62 6.95
C PRO A 28 5.05 -14.09 8.39
N GLU A 29 5.44 -14.88 9.37
CA GLU A 29 5.62 -14.48 10.77
C GLU A 29 6.65 -13.35 10.91
N THR A 30 7.72 -13.40 10.12
CA THR A 30 8.75 -12.35 10.10
C THR A 30 8.16 -10.97 9.84
N ILE A 31 7.12 -10.88 9.00
CA ILE A 31 6.43 -9.60 8.73
C ILE A 31 5.54 -9.21 9.91
N ALA A 32 4.84 -10.16 10.50
CA ALA A 32 3.95 -9.91 11.63
C ALA A 32 4.72 -9.40 12.87
N ASP A 33 5.95 -9.87 13.05
CA ASP A 33 6.83 -9.54 14.19
C ASP A 33 7.64 -8.25 13.99
N GLN A 34 7.47 -7.56 12.85
CA GLN A 34 8.17 -6.29 12.64
C GLN A 34 7.72 -5.23 13.66
N ALA A 35 8.70 -4.51 14.21
CA ALA A 35 8.46 -3.44 15.18
C ALA A 35 7.45 -2.39 14.66
N LEU A 36 7.52 -2.06 13.37
CA LEU A 36 6.59 -1.13 12.72
C LEU A 36 5.14 -1.65 12.77
N VAL A 37 4.94 -2.94 12.50
CA VAL A 37 3.62 -3.59 12.52
C VAL A 37 3.05 -3.57 13.95
N TYR A 38 3.91 -3.85 14.93
CA TYR A 38 3.51 -3.81 16.33
C TYR A 38 3.14 -2.39 16.76
N MET A 39 4.03 -1.42 16.56
CA MET A 39 3.85 -0.03 17.02
C MET A 39 2.63 0.63 16.37
N LEU A 40 2.50 0.52 15.05
CA LEU A 40 1.41 1.14 14.33
C LEU A 40 0.07 0.44 14.64
N GLY A 41 0.09 -0.88 14.71
CA GLY A 41 -1.08 -1.67 15.08
C GLY A 41 -1.59 -1.37 16.48
N GLU A 42 -0.68 -1.22 17.45
CA GLU A 42 -1.04 -0.83 18.82
C GLU A 42 -1.59 0.59 18.89
N ALA A 43 -0.92 1.54 18.27
CA ALA A 43 -1.34 2.95 18.25
C ALA A 43 -2.75 3.15 17.65
N MET A 44 -3.11 2.31 16.67
CA MET A 44 -4.40 2.39 15.97
C MET A 44 -5.45 1.41 16.53
N GLY A 45 -5.14 0.69 17.62
CA GLY A 45 -6.05 -0.27 18.25
C GLY A 45 -6.43 -1.46 17.35
N MET A 46 -5.53 -1.86 16.44
CA MET A 46 -5.78 -2.98 15.54
C MET A 46 -5.56 -4.32 16.24
N PRO A 47 -6.47 -5.31 16.04
CA PRO A 47 -6.33 -6.61 16.66
C PRO A 47 -5.13 -7.38 16.10
N THR A 48 -4.49 -8.17 16.94
CA THR A 48 -3.50 -9.17 16.53
C THR A 48 -4.19 -10.32 15.81
N THR A 49 -3.50 -10.92 14.85
CA THR A 49 -3.98 -12.12 14.17
C THR A 49 -2.87 -13.16 14.11
N THR A 50 -3.23 -14.39 14.34
CA THR A 50 -2.33 -15.55 14.20
C THR A 50 -2.32 -16.13 12.77
N LYS A 51 -3.12 -15.55 11.87
CA LYS A 51 -3.25 -16.06 10.49
C LYS A 51 -1.99 -15.93 9.66
N PHE A 52 -1.08 -15.03 10.05
CA PHE A 52 0.22 -14.83 9.39
C PHE A 52 1.37 -15.60 10.06
N ASN A 53 1.11 -16.34 11.13
CA ASN A 53 2.18 -17.11 11.80
C ASN A 53 2.58 -18.37 11.04
N VAL A 54 1.74 -18.84 10.12
CA VAL A 54 2.01 -20.06 9.32
C VAL A 54 1.75 -19.76 7.85
N PRO A 55 2.61 -20.26 6.94
CA PRO A 55 2.33 -20.19 5.51
C PRO A 55 0.97 -20.82 5.16
N SER A 56 0.20 -20.12 4.38
CA SER A 56 -1.15 -20.53 3.96
C SER A 56 -1.32 -20.32 2.46
N PRO A 57 -2.28 -20.98 1.81
CA PRO A 57 -2.59 -20.71 0.40
C PRO A 57 -2.87 -19.23 0.12
N ALA A 58 -3.49 -18.53 1.07
CA ALA A 58 -3.77 -17.10 0.94
C ALA A 58 -2.50 -16.24 1.00
N THR A 59 -1.57 -16.53 1.91
CA THR A 59 -0.28 -15.81 1.99
C THR A 59 0.60 -16.11 0.79
N SER A 60 0.57 -17.34 0.27
CA SER A 60 1.29 -17.71 -0.96
C SER A 60 0.72 -17.00 -2.20
N LEU A 61 -0.60 -16.90 -2.31
CA LEU A 61 -1.25 -16.13 -3.38
C LEU A 61 -0.89 -14.64 -3.28
N LEU A 62 -0.94 -14.07 -2.08
CA LEU A 62 -0.53 -12.68 -1.83
C LEU A 62 0.92 -12.46 -2.25
N ALA A 63 1.83 -13.38 -1.93
CA ALA A 63 3.22 -13.33 -2.34
C ALA A 63 3.38 -13.29 -3.87
N MET A 64 2.63 -14.16 -4.59
CA MET A 64 2.67 -14.17 -6.06
C MET A 64 2.15 -12.87 -6.66
N VAL A 65 1.08 -12.29 -6.09
CA VAL A 65 0.54 -11.00 -6.54
C VAL A 65 1.56 -9.88 -6.30
N LEU A 66 2.17 -9.80 -5.11
CA LEU A 66 3.19 -8.80 -4.79
C LEU A 66 4.42 -8.94 -5.70
N LEU A 67 4.86 -10.16 -5.98
CA LEU A 67 5.97 -10.40 -6.91
C LEU A 67 5.62 -9.90 -8.31
N SER A 68 4.43 -10.23 -8.81
CA SER A 68 3.95 -9.80 -10.11
C SER A 68 3.87 -8.27 -10.22
N VAL A 69 3.35 -7.60 -9.19
CA VAL A 69 3.29 -6.13 -9.12
C VAL A 69 4.69 -5.53 -9.12
N GLY A 70 5.60 -6.01 -8.25
CA GLY A 70 6.96 -5.50 -8.18
C GLY A 70 7.72 -5.66 -9.49
N LEU A 71 7.61 -6.81 -10.17
CA LEU A 71 8.23 -7.03 -11.47
C LEU A 71 7.62 -6.16 -12.57
N SER A 72 6.30 -6.02 -12.61
CA SER A 72 5.59 -5.15 -13.55
C SER A 72 6.02 -3.69 -13.40
N ASP A 73 6.16 -3.23 -12.16
CA ASP A 73 6.58 -1.86 -11.85
C ASP A 73 8.03 -1.61 -12.31
N ILE A 74 8.95 -2.57 -12.11
CA ILE A 74 10.33 -2.48 -12.64
C ILE A 74 10.34 -2.46 -14.16
N LEU A 75 9.58 -3.33 -14.81
CA LEU A 75 9.52 -3.37 -16.27
C LEU A 75 8.99 -2.08 -16.85
N SER A 76 8.02 -1.43 -16.20
CA SER A 76 7.49 -0.13 -16.65
C SER A 76 8.54 0.98 -16.65
N LEU A 77 9.54 0.92 -15.76
CA LEU A 77 10.64 1.88 -15.69
C LEU A 77 11.67 1.74 -16.84
N SER A 78 11.59 0.67 -17.63
CA SER A 78 12.44 0.49 -18.83
C SER A 78 11.93 1.29 -20.05
N MET A 79 10.71 1.79 -19.99
CA MET A 79 10.14 2.62 -21.06
C MET A 79 10.84 3.99 -21.17
N PRO A 80 10.73 4.70 -22.31
CA PRO A 80 11.22 6.07 -22.43
C PRO A 80 10.65 6.99 -21.37
N GLU A 81 11.46 7.91 -20.85
CA GLU A 81 11.14 8.77 -19.69
C GLU A 81 9.81 9.54 -19.85
N GLU A 82 9.55 10.12 -21.02
CA GLU A 82 8.30 10.85 -21.27
C GLU A 82 7.06 9.95 -21.17
N VAL A 83 7.18 8.70 -21.59
CA VAL A 83 6.05 7.75 -21.62
C VAL A 83 5.71 7.25 -20.23
N TRP A 84 6.71 6.77 -19.48
CA TRP A 84 6.42 6.22 -18.17
C TRP A 84 6.05 7.32 -17.15
N LEU A 85 6.68 8.50 -17.23
CA LEU A 85 6.45 9.58 -16.27
C LEU A 85 5.07 10.23 -16.44
N VAL A 86 4.70 10.57 -17.67
CA VAL A 86 3.48 11.34 -17.94
C VAL A 86 2.26 10.44 -18.10
N HIS A 87 2.38 9.39 -18.90
CA HIS A 87 1.22 8.55 -19.25
C HIS A 87 1.00 7.40 -18.27
N HIS A 88 2.04 6.63 -17.96
CA HIS A 88 1.87 5.45 -17.12
C HIS A 88 1.69 5.83 -15.65
N TRP A 89 2.71 6.43 -15.05
CA TRP A 89 2.67 6.74 -13.62
C TRP A 89 1.86 7.99 -13.28
N GLY A 90 1.76 8.95 -14.22
CA GLY A 90 0.94 10.14 -14.02
C GLY A 90 -0.54 9.83 -13.76
N SER A 91 -1.06 8.76 -14.34
CA SER A 91 -2.43 8.29 -14.11
C SER A 91 -2.52 7.23 -13.00
N GLN A 92 -1.53 6.35 -12.88
CA GLN A 92 -1.58 5.24 -11.93
C GLN A 92 -1.30 5.66 -10.47
N ALA A 93 -0.37 6.60 -10.24
CA ALA A 93 -0.02 7.00 -8.89
C ALA A 93 -1.20 7.60 -8.10
N PRO A 94 -1.98 8.56 -8.63
CA PRO A 94 -3.14 9.07 -7.92
C PRO A 94 -4.23 8.00 -7.72
N LEU A 95 -4.41 7.09 -8.68
CA LEU A 95 -5.38 6.02 -8.58
C LEU A 95 -5.00 5.04 -7.45
N ARG A 96 -3.75 4.58 -7.41
CA ARG A 96 -3.25 3.69 -6.36
C ARG A 96 -3.30 4.37 -4.99
N PHE A 97 -2.91 5.66 -4.91
CA PHE A 97 -3.04 6.43 -3.66
C PHE A 97 -4.48 6.46 -3.15
N LEU A 98 -5.44 6.85 -4.01
CA LEU A 98 -6.86 6.88 -3.62
C LEU A 98 -7.39 5.51 -3.23
N PHE A 99 -7.00 4.46 -3.94
CA PHE A 99 -7.36 3.09 -3.60
C PHE A 99 -6.90 2.73 -2.17
N PHE A 100 -5.64 2.99 -1.83
CA PHE A 100 -5.13 2.70 -0.49
C PHE A 100 -5.74 3.59 0.59
N VAL A 101 -6.10 4.85 0.29
CA VAL A 101 -6.87 5.70 1.21
C VAL A 101 -8.23 5.09 1.51
N VAL A 102 -8.95 4.62 0.49
CA VAL A 102 -10.26 3.97 0.69
C VAL A 102 -10.12 2.67 1.50
N VAL A 103 -9.15 1.82 1.16
CA VAL A 103 -8.90 0.58 1.91
C VAL A 103 -8.54 0.88 3.36
N LEU A 104 -7.67 1.87 3.61
CA LEU A 104 -7.29 2.28 4.96
C LEU A 104 -8.50 2.80 5.75
N ALA A 105 -9.32 3.65 5.12
CA ALA A 105 -10.53 4.19 5.74
C ALA A 105 -11.53 3.07 6.09
N THR A 106 -11.74 2.11 5.20
CA THR A 106 -12.65 0.98 5.45
C THR A 106 -12.13 0.03 6.53
N THR A 107 -10.82 -0.20 6.60
CA THR A 107 -10.23 -1.02 7.68
C THR A 107 -10.30 -0.32 9.04
N TRP A 108 -10.24 1.00 9.07
CA TRP A 108 -10.30 1.78 10.32
C TRP A 108 -11.73 2.06 10.75
N LEU A 109 -12.62 2.51 9.84
CA LEU A 109 -14.01 2.88 10.14
C LEU A 109 -14.94 1.68 10.29
N GLY A 110 -14.61 0.54 9.67
CA GLY A 110 -15.37 -0.69 9.77
C GLY A 110 -15.34 -1.25 11.19
N ALA A 111 -15.96 -0.57 12.16
CA ALA A 111 -16.11 -1.12 13.50
C ALA A 111 -16.89 -2.44 13.42
N PRO A 112 -16.44 -3.53 14.10
CA PRO A 112 -17.26 -4.71 14.19
C PRO A 112 -18.56 -4.29 14.87
N SER A 113 -19.68 -4.46 14.16
CA SER A 113 -20.98 -4.44 14.80
C SER A 113 -20.93 -5.56 15.84
N ALA A 114 -20.77 -5.19 17.13
CA ALA A 114 -20.87 -6.16 18.20
C ALA A 114 -22.17 -6.94 17.97
N PRO A 115 -22.15 -8.28 17.93
CA PRO A 115 -23.37 -9.05 17.77
C PRO A 115 -24.29 -8.66 18.91
N ARG A 116 -25.35 -7.93 18.58
CA ARG A 116 -26.44 -7.62 19.50
C ARG A 116 -27.04 -8.98 19.88
N ARG A 117 -26.63 -9.51 21.02
CA ARG A 117 -27.30 -10.69 21.60
C ARG A 117 -28.73 -10.26 21.96
N PRO A 118 -29.75 -10.86 21.34
CA PRO A 118 -31.10 -10.69 21.84
C PRO A 118 -31.20 -11.49 23.15
N GLY A 119 -31.41 -10.79 24.27
CA GLY A 119 -31.84 -11.38 25.52
C GLY A 119 -30.74 -12.04 26.35
N ALA A 120 -30.05 -11.24 27.18
CA ALA A 120 -29.45 -11.75 28.40
C ALA A 120 -29.83 -10.79 29.54
N ASN A 121 -30.93 -11.11 30.20
CA ASN A 121 -31.16 -10.63 31.56
C ASN A 121 -30.01 -11.17 32.42
N GLY A 122 -29.24 -10.26 32.99
CA GLY A 122 -28.39 -10.34 34.15
C GLY A 122 -27.66 -11.65 34.40
N ILE A 123 -26.36 -11.61 34.15
CA ILE A 123 -25.30 -12.10 35.06
C ILE A 123 -23.98 -11.58 34.42
N MET A 124 -23.21 -10.91 35.24
CA MET A 124 -21.88 -10.38 34.96
C MET A 124 -20.99 -11.49 34.43
N SER A 125 -20.86 -11.60 33.09
CA SER A 125 -19.90 -12.49 32.45
C SER A 125 -18.85 -11.62 31.78
N ARG A 126 -17.60 -11.67 32.31
CA ARG A 126 -16.42 -11.12 31.67
C ARG A 126 -16.45 -11.45 30.19
N PRO A 127 -16.13 -10.51 29.29
CA PRO A 127 -15.98 -10.84 27.89
C PRO A 127 -14.75 -11.72 27.73
N VAL A 128 -14.95 -13.01 27.67
CA VAL A 128 -13.96 -13.94 27.12
C VAL A 128 -13.86 -13.57 25.65
N ALA A 129 -12.72 -13.04 25.26
CA ALA A 129 -12.39 -12.87 23.87
C ALA A 129 -12.31 -14.24 23.21
N VAL A 130 -13.47 -14.76 22.79
CA VAL A 130 -13.53 -15.94 21.94
C VAL A 130 -12.97 -15.51 20.59
N ALA A 131 -11.76 -15.97 20.27
CA ALA A 131 -11.19 -15.91 18.95
C ALA A 131 -12.22 -16.45 17.95
N GLY A 132 -12.86 -15.52 17.20
CA GLY A 132 -14.14 -15.75 16.56
C GLY A 132 -14.08 -16.70 15.38
N THR A 133 -14.98 -17.65 15.42
CA THR A 133 -15.68 -18.18 14.27
C THR A 133 -16.94 -17.35 14.04
N GLY A 134 -16.77 -16.07 13.71
CA GLY A 134 -17.88 -15.23 13.28
C GLY A 134 -17.87 -15.13 11.76
N SER A 135 -18.99 -15.31 11.12
CA SER A 135 -19.22 -15.03 9.70
C SER A 135 -19.12 -13.51 9.44
N GLY A 136 -17.98 -12.91 9.77
CA GLY A 136 -17.63 -11.57 9.36
C GLY A 136 -17.29 -11.59 7.89
N GLY A 137 -17.89 -10.71 7.10
CA GLY A 137 -17.54 -10.54 5.69
C GLY A 137 -16.04 -10.32 5.51
N GLY A 138 -15.52 -10.43 4.28
CA GLY A 138 -14.08 -10.32 3.98
C GLY A 138 -13.39 -9.10 4.59
N TRP A 139 -14.14 -8.05 4.89
CA TRP A 139 -13.67 -6.82 5.55
C TRP A 139 -13.18 -7.03 6.99
N ASP A 140 -13.82 -7.93 7.76
CA ASP A 140 -13.36 -8.24 9.13
C ASP A 140 -12.00 -8.95 9.13
N GLY A 141 -11.73 -9.74 8.09
CA GLY A 141 -10.44 -10.38 7.88
C GLY A 141 -9.31 -9.39 7.56
N MET A 142 -9.64 -8.21 7.02
CA MET A 142 -8.67 -7.15 6.72
C MET A 142 -8.29 -6.31 7.95
N ARG A 143 -9.10 -6.34 9.02
CA ARG A 143 -8.81 -5.61 10.27
C ARG A 143 -7.80 -6.35 11.11
N ASN A 144 -6.55 -6.22 10.77
CA ASN A 144 -5.44 -6.73 11.56
C ASN A 144 -4.21 -5.83 11.39
N ARG A 145 -3.28 -5.94 12.34
CA ARG A 145 -2.07 -5.11 12.39
C ARG A 145 -1.25 -5.19 11.11
N VAL A 146 -1.10 -6.38 10.53
CA VAL A 146 -0.27 -6.59 9.33
C VAL A 146 -0.88 -5.88 8.13
N VAL A 147 -2.15 -6.13 7.83
CA VAL A 147 -2.83 -5.51 6.69
C VAL A 147 -2.89 -3.99 6.84
N PHE A 148 -3.27 -3.51 8.05
CA PHE A 148 -3.32 -2.07 8.31
C PHE A 148 -1.98 -1.39 8.05
N THR A 149 -0.89 -1.96 8.57
CA THR A 149 0.46 -1.39 8.40
C THR A 149 0.91 -1.39 6.95
N LEU A 150 0.68 -2.49 6.22
CA LEU A 150 1.03 -2.57 4.80
C LEU A 150 0.24 -1.54 3.97
N VAL A 151 -1.07 -1.46 4.17
CA VAL A 151 -1.93 -0.48 3.48
C VAL A 151 -1.51 0.95 3.80
N PHE A 152 -1.15 1.22 5.05
CA PHE A 152 -0.67 2.54 5.47
C PHE A 152 0.67 2.92 4.82
N VAL A 153 1.62 2.00 4.78
CA VAL A 153 2.92 2.20 4.13
C VAL A 153 2.74 2.42 2.62
N GLU A 154 1.90 1.62 1.98
CA GLU A 154 1.56 1.79 0.56
C GLU A 154 0.92 3.15 0.27
N MET A 155 -0.04 3.57 1.09
CA MET A 155 -0.68 4.88 0.97
C MET A 155 0.36 6.02 1.02
N LEU A 156 1.26 6.00 2.02
CA LEU A 156 2.31 7.02 2.16
C LEU A 156 3.28 6.99 0.98
N SER A 157 3.68 5.80 0.54
CA SER A 157 4.60 5.62 -0.59
C SER A 157 4.00 6.18 -1.88
N TRP A 158 2.74 5.85 -2.18
CA TRP A 158 2.05 6.35 -3.38
C TRP A 158 1.73 7.83 -3.31
N PHE A 159 1.47 8.38 -2.12
CA PHE A 159 1.37 9.83 -1.93
C PHE A 159 2.69 10.52 -2.31
N TRP A 160 3.81 10.00 -1.80
CA TRP A 160 5.13 10.54 -2.10
C TRP A 160 5.48 10.46 -3.59
N VAL A 161 5.25 9.29 -4.20
CA VAL A 161 5.41 9.11 -5.65
C VAL A 161 4.60 10.14 -6.42
N TRP A 162 3.31 10.32 -6.07
CA TRP A 162 2.43 11.27 -6.76
C TRP A 162 2.90 12.71 -6.68
N VAL A 163 3.34 13.16 -5.50
CA VAL A 163 3.88 14.51 -5.31
C VAL A 163 5.14 14.73 -6.16
N THR A 164 6.09 13.80 -6.08
CA THR A 164 7.36 13.89 -6.81
C THR A 164 7.15 13.82 -8.34
N LEU A 165 6.23 12.97 -8.81
CA LEU A 165 5.85 12.91 -10.22
C LEU A 165 5.34 14.26 -10.75
N ARG A 166 4.52 14.94 -9.96
CA ARG A 166 4.00 16.26 -10.35
C ARG A 166 5.11 17.30 -10.51
N GLU A 167 6.10 17.26 -9.62
CA GLU A 167 7.25 18.18 -9.70
C GLU A 167 8.11 17.88 -10.93
N GLU A 168 8.47 16.62 -11.17
CA GLU A 168 9.29 16.23 -12.33
C GLU A 168 8.57 16.47 -13.65
N ALA A 169 7.27 16.18 -13.75
CA ALA A 169 6.48 16.43 -14.95
C ALA A 169 6.43 17.93 -15.30
N ARG A 170 6.27 18.80 -14.30
CA ARG A 170 6.33 20.27 -14.51
C ARG A 170 7.71 20.70 -15.00
N ALA A 171 8.78 20.20 -14.38
CA ALA A 171 10.15 20.53 -14.77
C ALA A 171 10.45 20.11 -16.22
N LEU A 172 9.96 18.96 -16.66
CA LEU A 172 10.09 18.53 -18.07
C LEU A 172 9.32 19.43 -19.03
N GLN A 173 8.09 19.83 -18.68
CA GLN A 173 7.30 20.74 -19.50
C GLN A 173 7.97 22.11 -19.65
N ASP A 174 8.50 22.66 -18.57
CA ASP A 174 9.21 23.94 -18.59
C ASP A 174 10.49 23.87 -19.44
N LYS A 175 11.25 22.78 -19.34
CA LYS A 175 12.43 22.54 -20.19
C LYS A 175 12.06 22.47 -21.67
N LYS A 176 10.94 21.81 -21.99
CA LYS A 176 10.44 21.70 -23.36
C LYS A 176 9.99 23.06 -23.93
N ARG A 177 9.30 23.87 -23.12
CA ARG A 177 8.89 25.24 -23.48
C ARG A 177 10.10 26.15 -23.78
N ARG A 178 11.13 26.13 -22.92
CA ARG A 178 12.36 26.91 -23.10
C ARG A 178 13.11 26.52 -24.38
N ARG A 179 13.18 25.24 -24.72
CA ARG A 179 13.80 24.76 -25.97
C ARG A 179 13.05 25.26 -27.20
N ASN A 180 11.73 25.24 -27.18
CA ASN A 180 10.91 25.70 -28.30
C ASN A 180 11.00 27.22 -28.51
N SER A 181 11.04 28.02 -27.44
CA SER A 181 11.21 29.48 -27.55
C SER A 181 12.60 29.86 -28.08
N SER A 182 13.67 29.17 -27.66
CA SER A 182 15.03 29.41 -28.16
C SER A 182 15.29 28.93 -29.58
N GLY A 183 14.47 28.01 -30.11
CA GLY A 183 14.56 27.53 -31.51
C GLY A 183 13.86 28.43 -32.51
N GLY A 184 12.85 29.18 -32.08
CA GLY A 184 12.10 30.12 -32.93
C GLY A 184 12.89 31.36 -33.34
N ASP A 185 13.86 31.81 -32.52
CA ASP A 185 14.68 33.01 -32.81
C ASP A 185 15.83 32.78 -33.81
N ARG A 186 16.04 31.54 -34.27
CA ARG A 186 17.13 31.24 -35.23
C ARG A 186 16.70 31.21 -36.70
N HIS A 187 15.44 31.46 -36.96
CA HIS A 187 14.88 31.45 -38.32
C HIS A 187 14.37 32.81 -38.78
N LEU A 188 14.70 33.89 -38.08
CA LEU A 188 14.55 35.29 -38.48
C LEU A 188 15.94 35.92 -38.71
#